data_b23cd0ed1b3233a56aeaa1b92552135e
#
_entry.id   b23cd0ed1b3233a56aeaa1b92552135e
#
_cell.length_a   1.000
_cell.length_b   1.000
_cell.length_c   1.000
_cell.angle_alpha   90.00
_cell.angle_beta   90.00
_cell.angle_gamma   90.00
#
_symmetry.space_group_name_H-M   'P 1'
#
loop_
_entity.id
_entity.type
_entity.pdbx_description
1 polymer ?
#
loop_
_entity_poly.entity_id
_entity_poly.type
_entity_poly.pdbx_seq_one_letter_code
_entity_poly.pdbx_strand_id
1 'polypeptide(L)'
;ILEIFAPRKRDRKGNTYPSPDMPSLVTFGKGHPPRTHQHADALNTFIKDYITNEGKNYKCIMDMLERRNPDISNLNYGSTLINEKNELNSQATEITKNLNNSYLTIQGPPGTGKTYTSAYIIIELIKQGKKVGVSSNSHEAIKTLLIEIEKQALSPANKGFEFKGVRK
;
A
#
# COMPACT_ATOMS: atom_id res chain seq x y z
N ILE A 1 -3.77 23.20 27.86
CA ILE A 1 -3.25 22.44 29.02
C ILE A 1 -3.45 21.00 28.68
N LEU A 2 -2.34 20.22 28.60
CA LEU A 2 -2.38 18.79 28.33
C LEU A 2 -2.43 18.09 29.69
N GLU A 3 -3.57 17.50 30.05
CA GLU A 3 -3.65 16.66 31.25
C GLU A 3 -3.16 15.26 30.90
N ILE A 4 -2.11 14.82 31.57
CA ILE A 4 -1.51 13.50 31.38
C ILE A 4 -1.97 12.60 32.50
N PHE A 5 -2.82 11.63 32.17
CA PHE A 5 -3.22 10.58 33.09
C PHE A 5 -2.26 9.40 32.96
N ALA A 6 -1.42 9.20 33.96
CA ALA A 6 -0.66 7.95 34.03
C ALA A 6 -1.64 6.79 34.34
N PRO A 7 -1.69 5.73 33.53
CA PRO A 7 -2.62 4.64 33.76
C PRO A 7 -2.25 3.92 35.05
N ARG A 8 -3.20 3.80 36.00
CA ARG A 8 -3.02 3.01 37.20
C ARG A 8 -2.82 1.54 36.81
N LYS A 9 -1.72 0.94 37.22
CA LYS A 9 -1.51 -0.49 37.03
C LYS A 9 -2.51 -1.27 37.90
N ARG A 10 -3.19 -2.25 37.31
CA ARG A 10 -3.99 -3.23 38.03
C ARG A 10 -3.27 -4.57 38.04
N ASP A 11 -3.26 -5.25 39.21
CA ASP A 11 -2.82 -6.62 39.28
C ASP A 11 -3.91 -7.58 38.75
N ARG A 12 -3.59 -8.88 38.68
CA ARG A 12 -4.53 -9.92 38.25
C ARG A 12 -5.77 -10.06 39.17
N LYS A 13 -5.72 -9.49 40.38
CA LYS A 13 -6.82 -9.48 41.37
C LYS A 13 -7.64 -8.20 41.34
N GLY A 14 -7.34 -7.25 40.43
CA GLY A 14 -8.06 -6.00 40.26
C GLY A 14 -7.62 -4.87 41.18
N ASN A 15 -6.59 -5.05 42.01
CA ASN A 15 -6.09 -4.00 42.90
C ASN A 15 -5.36 -2.92 42.08
N THR A 16 -5.61 -1.65 42.41
CA THR A 16 -4.98 -0.51 41.77
C THR A 16 -3.79 -0.03 42.59
N TYR A 17 -2.64 0.06 41.95
CA TYR A 17 -1.43 0.62 42.56
C TYR A 17 -1.25 2.08 42.13
N PRO A 18 -0.70 2.95 42.99
CA PRO A 18 -0.36 4.31 42.62
C PRO A 18 0.62 4.29 41.44
N SER A 19 0.46 5.25 40.56
CA SER A 19 1.42 5.46 39.48
C SER A 19 2.79 5.80 40.08
N PRO A 20 3.89 5.23 39.61
CA PRO A 20 5.21 5.68 40.04
C PRO A 20 5.37 7.17 39.68
N ASP A 21 6.16 7.89 40.50
CA ASP A 21 6.48 9.29 40.23
C ASP A 21 6.97 9.45 38.78
N MET A 22 6.48 10.48 38.10
CA MET A 22 6.89 10.72 36.73
C MET A 22 8.35 11.15 36.70
N PRO A 23 9.17 10.53 35.84
CA PRO A 23 10.56 10.94 35.65
C PRO A 23 10.61 12.39 35.11
N SER A 24 11.69 13.10 35.38
CA SER A 24 11.93 14.45 34.93
C SER A 24 11.98 14.60 33.38
N LEU A 25 12.21 13.49 32.69
CA LEU A 25 12.20 13.42 31.22
C LEU A 25 11.18 12.34 30.78
N VAL A 26 10.20 12.75 29.98
CA VAL A 26 9.14 11.87 29.47
C VAL A 26 9.07 11.95 27.95
N THR A 27 9.12 10.81 27.29
CA THR A 27 8.90 10.72 25.85
C THR A 27 7.47 10.24 25.58
N PHE A 28 6.73 10.99 24.78
CA PHE A 28 5.39 10.61 24.35
C PHE A 28 5.46 9.80 23.06
N GLY A 29 4.86 8.63 23.07
CA GLY A 29 4.75 7.74 21.90
C GLY A 29 3.44 6.98 21.93
N LYS A 30 3.14 6.24 20.86
CA LYS A 30 2.01 5.30 20.87
C LYS A 30 2.21 4.29 22.00
N GLY A 31 1.21 4.10 22.86
CA GLY A 31 1.29 3.34 24.10
C GLY A 31 1.61 1.84 23.94
N HIS A 32 1.39 1.27 22.75
CA HIS A 32 1.74 -0.10 22.42
C HIS A 32 2.38 -0.16 21.03
N PRO A 33 3.45 -0.96 20.87
CA PRO A 33 3.99 -1.21 19.55
C PRO A 33 2.92 -1.90 18.67
N PRO A 34 2.91 -1.64 17.36
CA PRO A 34 2.00 -2.33 16.45
C PRO A 34 2.22 -3.85 16.51
N ARG A 35 1.15 -4.61 16.39
CA ARG A 35 1.24 -6.07 16.31
C ARG A 35 1.96 -6.46 15.02
N THR A 36 3.07 -7.17 15.13
CA THR A 36 3.95 -7.51 13.99
C THR A 36 3.94 -8.98 13.61
N HIS A 37 3.17 -9.83 14.33
CA HIS A 37 3.13 -11.26 14.05
C HIS A 37 2.76 -11.60 12.60
N GLN A 38 1.78 -10.90 12.02
CA GLN A 38 1.39 -11.12 10.63
C GLN A 38 2.52 -10.78 9.65
N HIS A 39 3.31 -9.74 9.94
CA HIS A 39 4.48 -9.40 9.13
C HIS A 39 5.58 -10.46 9.28
N ALA A 40 5.79 -10.97 10.50
CA ALA A 40 6.75 -12.05 10.76
C ALA A 40 6.35 -13.34 10.02
N ASP A 41 5.06 -13.71 10.02
CA ASP A 41 4.54 -14.87 9.32
C ASP A 41 4.71 -14.73 7.80
N ALA A 42 4.43 -13.56 7.25
CA ALA A 42 4.61 -13.26 5.82
C ALA A 42 6.10 -13.36 5.42
N LEU A 43 7.00 -12.78 6.24
CA LEU A 43 8.44 -12.87 6.01
C LEU A 43 8.93 -14.32 6.11
N ASN A 44 8.49 -15.09 7.09
CA ASN A 44 8.84 -16.49 7.21
C ASN A 44 8.39 -17.31 6.01
N THR A 45 7.20 -17.03 5.48
CA THR A 45 6.69 -17.70 4.28
C THR A 45 7.54 -17.37 3.05
N PHE A 46 7.88 -16.10 2.87
CA PHE A 46 8.78 -15.67 1.80
C PHE A 46 10.17 -16.29 1.91
N ILE A 47 10.78 -16.29 3.12
CA ILE A 47 12.11 -16.87 3.36
C ILE A 47 12.12 -18.38 3.07
N LYS A 48 11.08 -19.10 3.46
CA LYS A 48 10.97 -20.53 3.15
C LYS A 48 10.97 -20.77 1.64
N ASP A 49 10.18 -20.00 0.89
CA ASP A 49 10.17 -20.10 -0.56
C ASP A 49 11.53 -19.72 -1.18
N TYR A 50 12.17 -18.69 -0.65
CA TYR A 50 13.51 -18.31 -1.10
C TYR A 50 14.54 -19.43 -0.93
N ILE A 51 14.50 -20.13 0.21
CA ILE A 51 15.41 -21.25 0.48
C ILE A 51 15.11 -22.47 -0.41
N THR A 52 13.83 -22.76 -0.67
CA THR A 52 13.42 -23.98 -1.38
C THR A 52 13.29 -23.82 -2.89
N ASN A 53 12.92 -22.61 -3.35
CA ASN A 53 12.59 -22.32 -4.76
C ASN A 53 13.31 -21.07 -5.29
N GLU A 54 14.31 -20.54 -4.60
CA GLU A 54 15.02 -19.31 -4.99
C GLU A 54 14.10 -18.10 -5.14
N GLY A 55 12.98 -18.08 -4.41
CA GLY A 55 11.99 -16.98 -4.45
C GLY A 55 11.14 -16.96 -5.74
N LYS A 56 11.12 -18.00 -6.54
CA LYS A 56 10.42 -18.02 -7.85
C LYS A 56 8.93 -17.77 -7.76
N ASN A 57 8.28 -18.15 -6.64
CA ASN A 57 6.87 -17.87 -6.41
C ASN A 57 6.59 -16.39 -6.07
N TYR A 58 7.63 -15.62 -5.76
CA TYR A 58 7.57 -14.21 -5.39
C TYR A 58 8.38 -13.32 -6.34
N LYS A 59 8.32 -13.60 -7.64
CA LYS A 59 9.10 -12.90 -8.68
C LYS A 59 9.05 -11.37 -8.54
N CYS A 60 7.86 -10.80 -8.36
CA CYS A 60 7.68 -9.36 -8.18
C CYS A 60 8.46 -8.79 -6.97
N ILE A 61 8.47 -9.53 -5.84
CA ILE A 61 9.22 -9.13 -4.65
C ILE A 61 10.73 -9.27 -4.90
N MET A 62 11.15 -10.35 -5.53
CA MET A 62 12.56 -10.57 -5.89
C MET A 62 13.07 -9.50 -6.83
N ASP A 63 12.32 -9.17 -7.88
CA ASP A 63 12.67 -8.11 -8.82
C ASP A 63 12.84 -6.75 -8.11
N MET A 64 11.97 -6.45 -7.14
CA MET A 64 12.06 -5.21 -6.34
C MET A 64 13.30 -5.22 -5.42
N LEU A 65 13.55 -6.31 -4.71
CA LEU A 65 14.69 -6.44 -3.78
C LEU A 65 16.02 -6.36 -4.51
N GLU A 66 16.11 -6.98 -5.67
CA GLU A 66 17.31 -7.00 -6.52
C GLU A 66 17.41 -5.75 -7.43
N ARG A 67 16.44 -4.84 -7.33
CA ARG A 67 16.37 -3.62 -8.16
C ARG A 67 16.40 -3.91 -9.66
N ARG A 68 15.80 -5.01 -10.06
CA ARG A 68 15.63 -5.33 -11.48
C ARG A 68 14.66 -4.35 -12.12
N ASN A 69 14.82 -4.09 -13.39
CA ASN A 69 13.83 -3.29 -14.12
C ASN A 69 12.50 -4.04 -14.19
N PRO A 70 11.35 -3.31 -14.17
CA PRO A 70 10.05 -3.92 -14.33
C PRO A 70 9.97 -4.75 -15.63
N ASP A 71 9.45 -5.95 -15.52
CA ASP A 71 9.18 -6.82 -16.65
C ASP A 71 7.82 -6.41 -17.26
N ILE A 72 7.87 -5.78 -18.42
CA ILE A 72 6.72 -5.26 -19.14
C ILE A 72 6.69 -5.92 -20.50
N SER A 73 5.62 -6.65 -20.80
CA SER A 73 5.43 -7.28 -22.10
C SER A 73 5.48 -6.22 -23.21
N ASN A 74 6.17 -6.55 -24.29
CA ASN A 74 6.34 -5.69 -25.46
C ASN A 74 7.20 -4.41 -25.26
N LEU A 75 7.94 -4.31 -24.15
CA LEU A 75 8.87 -3.22 -23.94
C LEU A 75 10.31 -3.74 -23.84
N ASN A 76 11.23 -3.15 -24.60
CA ASN A 76 12.64 -3.51 -24.54
C ASN A 76 13.31 -2.94 -23.28
N TYR A 77 14.27 -3.66 -22.75
CA TYR A 77 15.08 -3.19 -21.62
C TYR A 77 15.72 -1.82 -21.93
N GLY A 78 15.61 -0.90 -20.97
CA GLY A 78 16.18 0.45 -21.10
C GLY A 78 15.32 1.44 -21.92
N SER A 79 14.15 1.02 -22.41
CA SER A 79 13.23 1.95 -23.07
C SER A 79 12.61 2.95 -22.10
N THR A 80 12.33 4.15 -22.59
CA THR A 80 11.59 5.16 -21.85
C THR A 80 10.15 4.69 -21.62
N LEU A 81 9.70 4.63 -20.37
CA LEU A 81 8.37 4.16 -20.02
C LEU A 81 7.26 5.17 -20.39
N ILE A 82 7.54 6.45 -20.25
CA ILE A 82 6.57 7.52 -20.42
C ILE A 82 7.04 8.49 -21.50
N ASN A 83 6.17 8.82 -22.43
CA ASN A 83 6.37 9.91 -23.38
C ASN A 83 5.61 11.14 -22.89
N GLU A 84 6.32 12.23 -22.60
CA GLU A 84 5.76 13.47 -22.05
C GLU A 84 4.71 14.12 -22.96
N LYS A 85 4.71 13.81 -24.26
CA LYS A 85 3.72 14.34 -25.22
C LYS A 85 2.37 13.63 -25.16
N ASN A 86 2.28 12.48 -24.49
CA ASN A 86 1.08 11.69 -24.42
C ASN A 86 0.43 11.80 -23.04
N GLU A 87 -0.84 11.44 -22.95
CA GLU A 87 -1.60 11.48 -21.71
C GLU A 87 -1.04 10.46 -20.70
N LEU A 88 -0.66 10.94 -19.53
CA LEU A 88 0.06 10.16 -18.50
C LEU A 88 -0.75 8.97 -17.98
N ASN A 89 -2.04 9.16 -17.69
CA ASN A 89 -2.85 8.12 -17.06
C ASN A 89 -3.07 6.94 -18.00
N SER A 90 -3.28 7.22 -19.29
CA SER A 90 -3.40 6.17 -20.30
C SER A 90 -2.11 5.36 -20.44
N GLN A 91 -0.96 6.03 -20.49
CA GLN A 91 0.34 5.36 -20.55
C GLN A 91 0.62 4.53 -19.30
N ALA A 92 0.40 5.09 -18.10
CA ALA A 92 0.60 4.39 -16.84
C ALA A 92 -0.32 3.16 -16.73
N THR A 93 -1.54 3.27 -17.23
CA THR A 93 -2.48 2.15 -17.31
C THR A 93 -2.01 1.07 -18.26
N GLU A 94 -1.57 1.45 -19.46
CA GLU A 94 -1.08 0.49 -20.45
C GLU A 94 0.15 -0.26 -19.95
N ILE A 95 1.10 0.44 -19.33
CA ILE A 95 2.26 -0.17 -18.67
C ILE A 95 1.80 -1.18 -17.60
N THR A 96 0.87 -0.78 -16.74
CA THR A 96 0.38 -1.63 -15.64
C THR A 96 -0.35 -2.88 -16.16
N LYS A 97 -1.10 -2.76 -17.25
CA LYS A 97 -1.77 -3.89 -17.91
C LYS A 97 -0.78 -4.92 -18.47
N ASN A 98 0.37 -4.47 -18.91
CA ASN A 98 1.41 -5.29 -19.54
C ASN A 98 2.50 -5.77 -18.57
N LEU A 99 2.37 -5.54 -17.27
CA LEU A 99 3.27 -6.08 -16.26
C LEU A 99 3.20 -7.61 -16.22
N ASN A 100 4.35 -8.25 -16.37
CA ASN A 100 4.50 -9.69 -16.35
C ASN A 100 4.97 -10.18 -14.97
N ASN A 101 4.03 -10.33 -14.02
CA ASN A 101 4.32 -10.70 -12.64
C ASN A 101 5.48 -9.87 -12.06
N SER A 102 5.41 -8.55 -12.23
CA SER A 102 6.45 -7.59 -11.88
C SER A 102 5.83 -6.38 -11.18
N TYR A 103 6.57 -5.30 -11.02
CA TYR A 103 6.16 -4.12 -10.30
C TYR A 103 6.33 -2.84 -11.12
N LEU A 104 5.61 -1.79 -10.75
CA LEU A 104 5.80 -0.44 -11.25
C LEU A 104 5.85 0.53 -10.08
N THR A 105 6.88 1.36 -10.03
CA THR A 105 7.00 2.42 -9.02
C THR A 105 6.50 3.74 -9.56
N ILE A 106 5.50 4.35 -8.90
CA ILE A 106 5.01 5.68 -9.20
C ILE A 106 5.49 6.63 -8.10
N GLN A 107 6.43 7.49 -8.43
CA GLN A 107 7.01 8.45 -7.51
C GLN A 107 6.62 9.88 -7.89
N GLY A 108 6.49 10.74 -6.89
CA GLY A 108 6.25 12.17 -7.08
C GLY A 108 6.04 12.88 -5.75
N PRO A 109 6.29 14.19 -5.66
CA PRO A 109 6.04 14.99 -4.47
C PRO A 109 4.53 15.03 -4.12
N PRO A 110 4.15 15.52 -2.92
CA PRO A 110 2.76 15.79 -2.59
C PRO A 110 2.09 16.68 -3.64
N GLY A 111 0.82 16.40 -3.97
CA GLY A 111 0.05 17.21 -4.92
C GLY A 111 0.26 16.91 -6.42
N THR A 112 1.14 15.99 -6.80
CA THR A 112 1.41 15.64 -8.22
C THR A 112 0.40 14.68 -8.85
N GLY A 113 -0.74 14.44 -8.25
CA GLY A 113 -1.79 13.60 -8.84
C GLY A 113 -1.60 12.09 -8.68
N LYS A 114 -0.65 11.59 -7.85
CA LYS A 114 -0.43 10.15 -7.67
C LYS A 114 -1.71 9.38 -7.33
N THR A 115 -2.50 9.89 -6.40
CA THR A 115 -3.78 9.28 -5.99
C THR A 115 -4.78 9.24 -7.14
N TYR A 116 -4.83 10.30 -7.93
CA TYR A 116 -5.68 10.39 -9.12
C TYR A 116 -5.27 9.35 -10.17
N THR A 117 -3.99 9.29 -10.51
CA THR A 117 -3.44 8.30 -11.47
C THR A 117 -3.63 6.86 -10.96
N SER A 118 -3.41 6.62 -9.66
CA SER A 118 -3.64 5.29 -9.08
C SER A 118 -5.10 4.87 -9.14
N ALA A 119 -6.04 5.77 -8.86
CA ALA A 119 -7.47 5.51 -8.97
C ALA A 119 -7.88 5.20 -10.41
N TYR A 120 -7.35 5.94 -11.38
CA TYR A 120 -7.59 5.71 -12.80
C TYR A 120 -7.11 4.31 -13.22
N ILE A 121 -5.88 3.93 -12.88
CA ILE A 121 -5.32 2.60 -13.17
C ILE A 121 -6.20 1.51 -12.55
N ILE A 122 -6.60 1.66 -11.27
CA ILE A 122 -7.42 0.68 -10.57
C ILE A 122 -8.76 0.47 -11.28
N ILE A 123 -9.43 1.53 -11.69
CA ILE A 123 -10.71 1.43 -12.41
C ILE A 123 -10.51 0.67 -13.73
N GLU A 124 -9.50 1.00 -14.48
CA GLU A 124 -9.22 0.35 -15.75
C GLU A 124 -8.87 -1.14 -15.60
N LEU A 125 -8.16 -1.51 -14.53
CA LEU A 125 -7.91 -2.91 -14.21
C LEU A 125 -9.18 -3.65 -13.78
N ILE A 126 -10.06 -3.02 -13.00
CA ILE A 126 -11.34 -3.62 -12.59
C ILE A 126 -12.26 -3.82 -13.79
N LYS A 127 -12.32 -2.86 -14.74
CA LYS A 127 -13.06 -3.02 -16.00
C LYS A 127 -12.61 -4.24 -16.80
N GLN A 128 -11.37 -4.65 -16.68
CA GLN A 128 -10.81 -5.87 -17.27
C GLN A 128 -11.06 -7.14 -16.42
N GLY A 129 -11.85 -7.05 -15.35
CA GLY A 129 -12.12 -8.17 -14.46
C GLY A 129 -10.97 -8.50 -13.49
N LYS A 130 -9.96 -7.64 -13.36
CA LYS A 130 -8.87 -7.85 -12.41
C LYS A 130 -9.34 -7.59 -10.98
N LYS A 131 -8.82 -8.36 -10.03
CA LYS A 131 -8.99 -8.11 -8.59
C LYS A 131 -7.83 -7.26 -8.11
N VAL A 132 -8.13 -6.11 -7.52
CA VAL A 132 -7.11 -5.16 -7.05
C VAL A 132 -7.14 -5.09 -5.54
N GLY A 133 -5.98 -5.30 -4.90
CA GLY A 133 -5.77 -5.10 -3.47
C GLY A 133 -5.05 -3.78 -3.21
N VAL A 134 -5.52 -3.01 -2.22
CA VAL A 134 -4.89 -1.77 -1.78
C VAL A 134 -4.40 -1.94 -0.36
N SER A 135 -3.13 -1.62 -0.13
CA SER A 135 -2.50 -1.67 1.18
C SER A 135 -1.72 -0.38 1.48
N SER A 136 -1.73 0.03 2.73
CA SER A 136 -0.94 1.15 3.23
C SER A 136 -0.73 1.00 4.73
N ASN A 137 0.31 1.64 5.26
CA ASN A 137 0.53 1.82 6.69
C ASN A 137 -0.34 2.94 7.31
N SER A 138 -1.16 3.62 6.50
CA SER A 138 -2.08 4.68 6.91
C SER A 138 -3.50 4.38 6.42
N HIS A 139 -4.44 4.25 7.37
CA HIS A 139 -5.87 4.13 7.04
C HIS A 139 -6.41 5.33 6.28
N GLU A 140 -5.89 6.52 6.56
CA GLU A 140 -6.32 7.75 5.87
C GLU A 140 -5.88 7.75 4.40
N ALA A 141 -4.69 7.22 4.10
CA ALA A 141 -4.24 7.07 2.72
C ALA A 141 -5.12 6.10 1.92
N ILE A 142 -5.51 4.98 2.53
CA ILE A 142 -6.46 4.03 1.91
C ILE A 142 -7.80 4.70 1.67
N LYS A 143 -8.33 5.40 2.67
CA LYS A 143 -9.61 6.11 2.57
C LYS A 143 -9.60 7.16 1.46
N THR A 144 -8.55 7.96 1.38
CA THR A 144 -8.38 8.99 0.35
C THR A 144 -8.37 8.38 -1.04
N LEU A 145 -7.66 7.26 -1.23
CA LEU A 145 -7.64 6.55 -2.51
C LEU A 145 -9.02 5.96 -2.86
N LEU A 146 -9.73 5.35 -1.89
CA LEU A 146 -11.06 4.79 -2.12
C LEU A 146 -12.07 5.87 -2.51
N ILE A 147 -12.05 7.04 -1.86
CA ILE A 147 -12.88 8.19 -2.23
C ILE A 147 -12.59 8.65 -3.66
N GLU A 148 -11.32 8.70 -4.06
CA GLU A 148 -10.95 9.08 -5.42
C GLU A 148 -11.38 8.05 -6.45
N ILE A 149 -11.30 6.75 -6.15
CA ILE A 149 -11.80 5.67 -7.00
C ILE A 149 -13.32 5.83 -7.20
N GLU A 150 -14.07 6.03 -6.11
CA GLU A 150 -15.52 6.22 -6.16
C GLU A 150 -15.90 7.44 -6.99
N LYS A 151 -15.25 8.57 -6.76
CA LYS A 151 -15.45 9.80 -7.51
C LYS A 151 -15.21 9.62 -9.02
N GLN A 152 -14.15 8.94 -9.40
CA GLN A 152 -13.84 8.68 -10.81
C GLN A 152 -14.79 7.65 -11.42
N ALA A 153 -15.19 6.63 -10.67
CA ALA A 153 -16.18 5.64 -11.12
C ALA A 153 -17.54 6.26 -11.42
N LEU A 154 -17.94 7.28 -10.65
CA LEU A 154 -19.18 8.03 -10.86
C LEU A 154 -19.07 9.10 -11.94
N SER A 155 -17.92 9.30 -12.54
CA SER A 155 -17.72 10.31 -13.57
C SER A 155 -18.48 9.94 -14.86
N PRO A 156 -18.85 10.94 -15.71
CA PRO A 156 -19.53 10.67 -16.98
C PRO A 156 -18.77 9.73 -17.91
N ALA A 157 -17.45 9.73 -17.85
CA ALA A 157 -16.58 8.84 -18.63
C ALA A 157 -16.75 7.36 -18.26
N ASN A 158 -17.22 7.07 -17.05
CA ASN A 158 -17.42 5.72 -16.52
C ASN A 158 -18.92 5.37 -16.33
N LYS A 159 -19.81 6.04 -17.04
CA LYS A 159 -21.26 5.83 -16.92
C LYS A 159 -21.62 4.36 -17.12
N GLY A 160 -22.33 3.79 -16.14
CA GLY A 160 -22.74 2.37 -16.14
C GLY A 160 -21.68 1.39 -15.61
N PHE A 161 -20.54 1.88 -15.13
CA PHE A 161 -19.55 1.04 -14.48
C PHE A 161 -19.88 0.85 -13.00
N GLU A 162 -20.05 -0.39 -12.60
CA GLU A 162 -20.30 -0.79 -11.21
C GLU A 162 -19.20 -1.75 -10.73
N PHE A 163 -18.75 -1.60 -9.51
CA PHE A 163 -17.81 -2.52 -8.89
C PHE A 163 -18.13 -2.72 -7.40
N LYS A 164 -17.65 -3.84 -6.85
CA LYS A 164 -17.78 -4.13 -5.43
C LYS A 164 -16.43 -3.99 -4.74
N GLY A 165 -16.36 -3.12 -3.73
CA GLY A 165 -15.21 -2.96 -2.85
C GLY A 165 -15.48 -3.58 -1.48
N VAL A 166 -14.47 -4.22 -0.89
CA VAL A 166 -14.52 -4.73 0.49
C VAL A 166 -13.40 -4.07 1.28
N ARG A 167 -13.76 -3.44 2.40
CA ARG A 167 -12.79 -2.91 3.36
C ARG A 167 -12.68 -3.92 4.52
N LYS A 168 -11.46 -4.36 4.80
CA LYS A 168 -11.12 -5.15 6.00
C LYS A 168 -10.55 -4.27 7.10
#